data_29c6d8544000b655a2bda13750d4ff53
#
_entry.id   29c6d8544000b655a2bda13750d4ff53
#
_cell.length_a   1.000
_cell.length_b   1.000
_cell.length_c   1.000
_cell.angle_alpha   90.00
_cell.angle_beta   90.00
_cell.angle_gamma   90.00
#
_symmetry.space_group_name_H-M   'P 1'
#
loop_
_entity.id
_entity.type
_entity.pdbx_description
1 polymer ?
#
loop_
_entity_poly.entity_id
_entity_poly.type
_entity_poly.pdbx_seq_one_letter_code
_entity_poly.pdbx_strand_id
1 'polypeptide(L)'
;GYGVTFIPDNRAFAGHYTTDLQKRGVEVLYTPWLPSLQKFFSERGGDFDFVMVSRHYVASRYTRLIRKYCPQAKFIFDTVDLHYLREERQAELENSLPLQRAAAQTRRSELGVINAADATLVVSPVEKTVLAEAAPGAKVHVLSNVHKVVGSRKPFAERKDMFFVGGYQHPPNVDAAQWFVKKIWPLIRAEIPDAQFHLIGSKATESVRALHGNGVLFHGFVESLEPWLDDCRLAVAPLRFGAGIKGKVNISMSRGQPVVATPCAVEGMFAEPGRDILVAESAEDFAREVVRLYRDEEL
;
A
#
# COMPACT_ATOMS: atom_id res chain seq x y z
N GLY A 1 15.83 7.87 23.92
CA GLY A 1 14.61 7.56 23.14
C GLY A 1 13.66 8.73 23.14
N TYR A 2 12.65 8.68 22.28
CA TYR A 2 11.59 9.69 22.23
C TYR A 2 10.37 9.23 23.02
N GLY A 3 9.66 10.13 23.71
CA GLY A 3 8.28 9.93 24.12
C GLY A 3 7.38 10.03 22.89
N VAL A 4 6.48 9.06 22.70
CA VAL A 4 5.60 9.02 21.52
C VAL A 4 4.15 9.07 21.97
N THR A 5 3.39 10.05 21.45
CA THR A 5 1.93 10.11 21.57
C THR A 5 1.32 9.82 20.21
N PHE A 6 0.47 8.79 20.12
CA PHE A 6 -0.24 8.39 18.90
C PHE A 6 -1.73 8.74 19.00
N ILE A 7 -2.24 9.40 17.98
CA ILE A 7 -3.66 9.77 17.89
C ILE A 7 -4.21 9.26 16.56
N PRO A 8 -5.10 8.26 16.54
CA PRO A 8 -5.75 7.82 15.31
C PRO A 8 -6.72 8.92 14.82
N ASP A 9 -6.76 9.17 13.51
CA ASP A 9 -7.60 10.23 12.93
C ASP A 9 -9.09 10.08 13.26
N ASN A 10 -9.60 8.85 13.29
CA ASN A 10 -10.97 8.55 13.69
C ASN A 10 -11.20 8.59 15.20
N ARG A 11 -10.15 8.79 16.00
CA ARG A 11 -10.15 8.80 17.46
C ARG A 11 -10.84 7.59 18.09
N ALA A 12 -10.75 6.44 17.46
CA ALA A 12 -11.35 5.20 17.93
C ALA A 12 -10.32 4.26 18.55
N PHE A 13 -10.75 3.51 19.56
CA PHE A 13 -9.99 2.35 20.02
C PHE A 13 -9.97 1.27 18.94
N ALA A 14 -8.78 0.81 18.55
CA ALA A 14 -8.58 -0.13 17.46
C ALA A 14 -8.15 -1.53 17.93
N GLY A 15 -8.76 -2.01 19.03
CA GLY A 15 -8.52 -3.36 19.55
C GLY A 15 -7.05 -3.63 19.84
N HIS A 16 -6.54 -4.76 19.37
CA HIS A 16 -5.16 -5.19 19.60
C HIS A 16 -4.10 -4.21 19.07
N TYR A 17 -4.37 -3.48 17.99
CA TYR A 17 -3.44 -2.46 17.49
C TYR A 17 -3.17 -1.36 18.51
N THR A 18 -4.21 -0.88 19.21
CA THR A 18 -4.06 0.10 20.28
C THR A 18 -3.26 -0.48 21.46
N THR A 19 -3.64 -1.69 21.92
CA THR A 19 -2.97 -2.31 23.07
C THR A 19 -1.52 -2.67 22.80
N ASP A 20 -1.18 -3.03 21.57
CA ASP A 20 0.21 -3.35 21.19
C ASP A 20 1.10 -2.10 21.14
N LEU A 21 0.58 -0.95 20.71
CA LEU A 21 1.30 0.31 20.83
C LEU A 21 1.51 0.69 22.31
N GLN A 22 0.49 0.57 23.15
CA GLN A 22 0.57 0.86 24.57
C GLN A 22 1.59 -0.04 25.29
N LYS A 23 1.62 -1.33 24.98
CA LYS A 23 2.65 -2.28 25.51
C LYS A 23 4.08 -1.87 25.14
N ARG A 24 4.27 -1.14 24.06
CA ARG A 24 5.56 -0.61 23.61
C ARG A 24 5.90 0.75 24.24
N GLY A 25 5.07 1.24 25.17
CA GLY A 25 5.28 2.51 25.85
C GLY A 25 4.81 3.74 25.05
N VAL A 26 3.99 3.55 24.01
CA VAL A 26 3.38 4.64 23.27
C VAL A 26 2.12 5.14 24.00
N GLU A 27 2.03 6.43 24.27
CA GLU A 27 0.79 7.05 24.74
C GLU A 27 -0.22 7.03 23.58
N VAL A 28 -1.34 6.31 23.70
CA VAL A 28 -2.37 6.25 22.65
C VAL A 28 -3.62 6.97 23.16
N LEU A 29 -4.00 8.06 22.47
CA LEU A 29 -5.13 8.90 22.84
C LEU A 29 -6.30 8.74 21.87
N TYR A 30 -7.47 8.38 22.41
CA TYR A 30 -8.71 8.15 21.67
C TYR A 30 -9.92 8.58 22.51
N THR A 31 -11.11 8.57 21.92
CA THR A 31 -12.36 8.90 22.65
C THR A 31 -12.70 7.81 23.70
N PRO A 32 -13.09 8.17 24.93
CA PRO A 32 -13.48 9.52 25.42
C PRO A 32 -12.31 10.37 25.94
N TRP A 33 -11.08 9.82 26.03
CA TRP A 33 -9.92 10.48 26.64
C TRP A 33 -9.40 11.68 25.84
N LEU A 34 -9.72 11.74 24.54
CA LEU A 34 -9.37 12.84 23.66
C LEU A 34 -10.64 13.44 23.02
N PRO A 35 -11.39 14.31 23.69
CA PRO A 35 -12.62 14.89 23.15
C PRO A 35 -12.35 15.92 22.05
N SER A 36 -11.22 16.63 22.09
CA SER A 36 -10.87 17.70 21.15
C SER A 36 -9.37 17.77 20.90
N LEU A 37 -8.97 17.66 19.64
CA LEU A 37 -7.57 17.88 19.22
C LEU A 37 -7.14 19.33 19.43
N GLN A 38 -8.03 20.30 19.21
CA GLN A 38 -7.71 21.70 19.46
C GLN A 38 -7.39 21.95 20.92
N LYS A 39 -8.20 21.43 21.86
CA LYS A 39 -7.95 21.53 23.29
C LYS A 39 -6.63 20.85 23.66
N PHE A 40 -6.43 19.63 23.18
CA PHE A 40 -5.19 18.88 23.40
C PHE A 40 -3.94 19.67 22.97
N PHE A 41 -3.92 20.19 21.75
CA PHE A 41 -2.78 20.97 21.27
C PHE A 41 -2.65 22.32 21.99
N SER A 42 -3.75 22.95 22.44
CA SER A 42 -3.65 24.18 23.22
C SER A 42 -3.04 23.95 24.61
N GLU A 43 -3.18 22.75 25.18
CA GLU A 43 -2.66 22.40 26.51
C GLU A 43 -1.25 21.77 26.43
N ARG A 44 -0.99 20.93 25.42
CA ARG A 44 0.23 20.13 25.33
C ARG A 44 1.08 20.40 24.08
N GLY A 45 0.66 21.32 23.22
CA GLY A 45 1.37 21.60 21.97
C GLY A 45 2.81 22.03 22.17
N GLY A 46 3.12 22.67 23.31
CA GLY A 46 4.47 23.07 23.70
C GLY A 46 5.40 21.90 24.08
N ASP A 47 4.86 20.72 24.34
CA ASP A 47 5.64 19.55 24.77
C ASP A 47 6.28 18.78 23.61
N PHE A 48 5.90 19.08 22.36
CA PHE A 48 6.32 18.31 21.20
C PHE A 48 7.49 18.95 20.47
N ASP A 49 8.55 18.17 20.23
CA ASP A 49 9.65 18.50 19.32
C ASP A 49 9.29 18.22 17.86
N PHE A 50 8.45 17.20 17.64
CA PHE A 50 8.00 16.75 16.31
C PHE A 50 6.51 16.47 16.32
N VAL A 51 5.85 16.85 15.24
CA VAL A 51 4.48 16.42 14.93
C VAL A 51 4.47 15.80 13.55
N MET A 52 4.22 14.49 13.47
CA MET A 52 4.14 13.78 12.21
C MET A 52 2.66 13.48 11.89
N VAL A 53 2.27 13.78 10.64
CA VAL A 53 0.92 13.47 10.15
C VAL A 53 1.00 12.69 8.87
N SER A 54 0.33 11.54 8.83
CA SER A 54 0.28 10.68 7.64
C SER A 54 -0.97 10.96 6.82
N ARG A 55 -0.81 10.96 5.48
CA ARG A 55 -1.83 11.18 4.45
C ARG A 55 -2.29 12.64 4.31
N HIS A 56 -2.36 13.10 3.05
CA HIS A 56 -2.64 14.51 2.74
C HIS A 56 -3.99 14.99 3.26
N TYR A 57 -5.04 14.17 3.19
CA TYR A 57 -6.38 14.56 3.63
C TYR A 57 -6.51 14.68 5.16
N VAL A 58 -5.63 14.02 5.91
CA VAL A 58 -5.50 14.24 7.37
C VAL A 58 -4.67 15.50 7.62
N ALA A 59 -3.48 15.57 6.99
CA ALA A 59 -2.55 16.66 7.19
C ALA A 59 -3.15 18.03 6.81
N SER A 60 -3.88 18.11 5.70
CA SER A 60 -4.54 19.36 5.26
C SER A 60 -5.52 19.91 6.29
N ARG A 61 -6.19 19.05 7.06
CA ARG A 61 -7.12 19.46 8.14
C ARG A 61 -6.39 20.03 9.36
N TYR A 62 -5.20 19.50 9.67
CA TYR A 62 -4.53 19.80 10.93
C TYR A 62 -3.31 20.73 10.81
N THR A 63 -2.79 20.99 9.61
CA THR A 63 -1.62 21.85 9.39
C THR A 63 -1.74 23.21 10.11
N ARG A 64 -2.87 23.91 9.97
CA ARG A 64 -3.09 25.19 10.63
C ARG A 64 -3.12 25.08 12.15
N LEU A 65 -3.71 24.00 12.67
CA LEU A 65 -3.80 23.75 14.11
C LEU A 65 -2.41 23.49 14.69
N ILE A 66 -1.61 22.64 14.02
CA ILE A 66 -0.24 22.31 14.41
C ILE A 66 0.62 23.57 14.41
N ARG A 67 0.60 24.35 13.33
CA ARG A 67 1.40 25.58 13.23
C ARG A 67 1.02 26.62 14.29
N LYS A 68 -0.25 26.65 14.70
CA LYS A 68 -0.73 27.57 15.73
C LYS A 68 -0.30 27.18 17.15
N TYR A 69 -0.43 25.89 17.50
CA TYR A 69 -0.28 25.45 18.89
C TYR A 69 1.03 24.71 19.17
N CYS A 70 1.76 24.30 18.14
CA CYS A 70 3.06 23.63 18.24
C CYS A 70 4.12 24.41 17.42
N PRO A 71 4.30 25.72 17.61
CA PRO A 71 5.14 26.56 16.75
C PRO A 71 6.64 26.16 16.77
N GLN A 72 7.11 25.56 17.87
CA GLN A 72 8.47 25.08 18.03
C GLN A 72 8.69 23.69 17.40
N ALA A 73 7.62 22.90 17.24
CA ALA A 73 7.72 21.55 16.74
C ALA A 73 8.01 21.51 15.23
N LYS A 74 8.83 20.57 14.81
CA LYS A 74 9.00 20.28 13.37
C LYS A 74 7.81 19.50 12.87
N PHE A 75 7.11 20.06 11.89
CA PHE A 75 5.98 19.40 11.23
C PHE A 75 6.51 18.50 10.12
N ILE A 76 6.32 17.19 10.29
CA ILE A 76 6.70 16.16 9.33
C ILE A 76 5.45 15.64 8.65
N PHE A 77 5.41 15.69 7.33
CA PHE A 77 4.36 15.10 6.54
C PHE A 77 4.80 13.76 5.98
N ASP A 78 4.10 12.68 6.34
CA ASP A 78 4.27 11.35 5.77
C ASP A 78 3.20 11.11 4.71
N THR A 79 3.62 11.02 3.45
CA THR A 79 2.70 10.84 2.32
C THR A 79 2.00 9.48 2.37
N VAL A 80 2.70 8.43 2.84
CA VAL A 80 2.33 7.00 2.72
C VAL A 80 2.40 6.53 1.26
N ASP A 81 1.83 7.28 0.35
CA ASP A 81 1.95 7.28 -1.11
C ASP A 81 1.53 8.65 -1.63
N LEU A 82 1.98 9.05 -2.81
CA LEU A 82 1.50 10.27 -3.46
C LEU A 82 0.11 10.02 -4.02
N HIS A 83 -0.91 10.53 -3.30
CA HIS A 83 -2.30 10.30 -3.66
C HIS A 83 -2.65 10.88 -5.02
N TYR A 84 -2.21 12.12 -5.31
CA TYR A 84 -2.48 12.74 -6.60
C TYR A 84 -1.86 11.95 -7.76
N LEU A 85 -0.66 11.41 -7.60
CA LEU A 85 0.01 10.62 -8.63
C LEU A 85 -0.77 9.34 -8.94
N ARG A 86 -1.27 8.67 -7.91
CA ARG A 86 -2.14 7.49 -8.08
C ARG A 86 -3.43 7.84 -8.82
N GLU A 87 -4.06 8.96 -8.45
CA GLU A 87 -5.31 9.41 -9.05
C GLU A 87 -5.13 9.90 -10.49
N GLU A 88 -4.02 10.58 -10.81
CA GLU A 88 -3.64 10.96 -12.17
C GLU A 88 -3.49 9.71 -13.05
N ARG A 89 -2.77 8.69 -12.60
CA ARG A 89 -2.59 7.42 -13.31
C ARG A 89 -3.91 6.66 -13.52
N GLN A 90 -4.80 6.70 -12.53
CA GLN A 90 -6.15 6.15 -12.70
C GLN A 90 -6.93 6.89 -13.77
N ALA A 91 -6.90 8.21 -13.74
CA ALA A 91 -7.60 9.06 -14.68
C ALA A 91 -7.11 8.86 -16.12
N GLU A 92 -5.82 8.65 -16.30
CA GLU A 92 -5.20 8.32 -17.58
C GLU A 92 -5.65 6.93 -18.07
N LEU A 93 -5.56 5.91 -17.24
CA LEU A 93 -5.96 4.53 -17.57
C LEU A 93 -7.44 4.45 -17.99
N GLU A 94 -8.31 5.18 -17.28
CA GLU A 94 -9.76 5.19 -17.52
C GLU A 94 -10.18 6.24 -18.57
N ASN A 95 -9.24 7.06 -19.06
CA ASN A 95 -9.49 8.21 -19.96
C ASN A 95 -10.65 9.09 -19.46
N SER A 96 -10.64 9.46 -18.19
CA SER A 96 -11.77 10.07 -17.48
C SER A 96 -11.50 11.53 -17.10
N LEU A 97 -12.17 12.48 -17.76
CA LEU A 97 -12.10 13.91 -17.42
C LEU A 97 -12.54 14.22 -15.96
N PRO A 98 -13.60 13.60 -15.41
CA PRO A 98 -13.94 13.81 -14.01
C PRO A 98 -12.82 13.40 -13.06
N LEU A 99 -12.17 12.25 -13.28
CA LEU A 99 -11.05 11.78 -12.47
C LEU A 99 -9.81 12.69 -12.60
N GLN A 100 -9.53 13.22 -13.81
CA GLN A 100 -8.46 14.19 -14.00
C GLN A 100 -8.67 15.47 -13.17
N ARG A 101 -9.92 15.98 -13.12
CA ARG A 101 -10.25 17.14 -12.28
C ARG A 101 -10.09 16.85 -10.80
N ALA A 102 -10.51 15.68 -10.34
CA ALA A 102 -10.34 15.24 -8.96
C ALA A 102 -8.86 15.12 -8.59
N ALA A 103 -8.05 14.46 -9.42
CA ALA A 103 -6.61 14.34 -9.26
C ALA A 103 -5.91 15.70 -9.19
N ALA A 104 -6.30 16.66 -10.04
CA ALA A 104 -5.76 18.02 -10.01
C ALA A 104 -6.12 18.77 -8.72
N GLN A 105 -7.27 18.48 -8.10
CA GLN A 105 -7.64 19.05 -6.80
C GLN A 105 -6.82 18.41 -5.69
N THR A 106 -6.68 17.08 -5.68
CA THR A 106 -5.83 16.35 -4.75
C THR A 106 -4.39 16.83 -4.83
N ARG A 107 -3.85 17.03 -6.04
CA ARG A 107 -2.50 17.55 -6.25
C ARG A 107 -2.29 18.91 -5.59
N ARG A 108 -3.22 19.84 -5.78
CA ARG A 108 -3.14 21.16 -5.12
C ARG A 108 -3.13 21.05 -3.60
N SER A 109 -3.99 20.21 -3.05
CA SER A 109 -4.07 19.97 -1.60
C SER A 109 -2.80 19.31 -1.06
N GLU A 110 -2.32 18.26 -1.71
CA GLU A 110 -1.16 17.51 -1.27
C GLU A 110 0.13 18.32 -1.37
N LEU A 111 0.37 19.02 -2.48
CA LEU A 111 1.49 19.94 -2.63
C LEU A 111 1.42 21.13 -1.65
N GLY A 112 0.22 21.59 -1.30
CA GLY A 112 0.03 22.59 -0.27
C GLY A 112 0.52 22.13 1.10
N VAL A 113 0.27 20.88 1.47
CA VAL A 113 0.79 20.28 2.73
C VAL A 113 2.30 20.09 2.65
N ILE A 114 2.81 19.58 1.54
CA ILE A 114 4.25 19.35 1.29
C ILE A 114 5.03 20.66 1.47
N ASN A 115 4.56 21.75 0.88
CA ASN A 115 5.20 23.07 1.00
C ASN A 115 5.06 23.69 2.40
N ALA A 116 4.04 23.27 3.16
CA ALA A 116 3.84 23.75 4.54
C ALA A 116 4.63 22.93 5.58
N ALA A 117 5.10 21.74 5.24
CA ALA A 117 5.84 20.87 6.14
C ALA A 117 7.32 21.27 6.25
N ASP A 118 7.94 21.02 7.42
CA ASP A 118 9.40 21.20 7.60
C ASP A 118 10.20 20.08 6.92
N ALA A 119 9.57 18.89 6.81
CA ALA A 119 10.08 17.75 6.04
C ALA A 119 8.93 16.90 5.55
N THR A 120 9.10 16.28 4.39
CA THR A 120 8.15 15.33 3.80
C THR A 120 8.81 13.97 3.66
N LEU A 121 8.13 12.93 4.10
CA LEU A 121 8.56 11.54 3.93
C LEU A 121 7.79 10.92 2.75
N VAL A 122 8.52 10.30 1.85
CA VAL A 122 8.00 9.49 0.75
C VAL A 122 8.54 8.07 0.87
N VAL A 123 7.85 7.10 0.30
CA VAL A 123 8.22 5.69 0.47
C VAL A 123 9.20 5.19 -0.60
N SER A 124 9.42 5.95 -1.68
CA SER A 124 10.29 5.52 -2.78
C SER A 124 11.14 6.65 -3.36
N PRO A 125 12.31 6.31 -3.97
CA PRO A 125 13.10 7.26 -4.74
C PRO A 125 12.35 7.87 -5.92
N VAL A 126 11.43 7.12 -6.53
CA VAL A 126 10.60 7.60 -7.65
C VAL A 126 9.73 8.77 -7.20
N GLU A 127 9.02 8.62 -6.07
CA GLU A 127 8.22 9.71 -5.52
C GLU A 127 9.06 10.93 -5.14
N LYS A 128 10.28 10.70 -4.63
CA LYS A 128 11.23 11.81 -4.36
C LYS A 128 11.58 12.57 -5.64
N THR A 129 11.81 11.86 -6.75
CA THR A 129 12.08 12.48 -8.05
C THR A 129 10.88 13.28 -8.55
N VAL A 130 9.67 12.71 -8.46
CA VAL A 130 8.42 13.42 -8.82
C VAL A 130 8.26 14.71 -8.01
N LEU A 131 8.56 14.68 -6.72
CA LEU A 131 8.47 15.87 -5.86
C LEU A 131 9.60 16.86 -6.08
N ALA A 132 10.76 16.44 -6.55
CA ALA A 132 11.84 17.37 -6.91
C ALA A 132 11.42 18.34 -8.02
N GLU A 133 10.53 17.89 -8.93
CA GLU A 133 9.97 18.73 -9.98
C GLU A 133 8.71 19.51 -9.50
N ALA A 134 7.81 18.82 -8.79
CA ALA A 134 6.52 19.38 -8.39
C ALA A 134 6.59 20.35 -7.19
N ALA A 135 7.59 20.20 -6.32
CA ALA A 135 7.82 21.00 -5.11
C ALA A 135 9.33 21.17 -4.83
N PRO A 136 10.09 21.87 -5.70
CA PRO A 136 11.57 21.93 -5.63
C PRO A 136 12.12 22.55 -4.33
N GLY A 137 11.32 23.31 -3.59
CA GLY A 137 11.70 23.86 -2.29
C GLY A 137 11.48 22.95 -1.08
N ALA A 138 10.80 21.80 -1.28
CA ALA A 138 10.45 20.91 -0.20
C ALA A 138 11.64 20.02 0.23
N LYS A 139 11.77 19.80 1.54
CA LYS A 139 12.76 18.84 2.08
C LYS A 139 12.16 17.45 2.06
N VAL A 140 12.48 16.66 1.04
CA VAL A 140 11.92 15.32 0.82
C VAL A 140 12.95 14.25 1.18
N HIS A 141 12.53 13.32 2.05
CA HIS A 141 13.33 12.19 2.48
C HIS A 141 12.63 10.88 2.15
N VAL A 142 13.39 9.86 1.77
CA VAL A 142 12.84 8.51 1.53
C VAL A 142 12.85 7.74 2.85
N LEU A 143 11.68 7.29 3.27
CA LEU A 143 11.48 6.33 4.36
C LEU A 143 10.59 5.21 3.85
N SER A 144 11.20 4.17 3.34
CA SER A 144 10.49 3.04 2.73
C SER A 144 9.91 2.09 3.79
N ASN A 145 9.07 1.15 3.33
CA ASN A 145 8.52 0.11 4.16
C ASN A 145 9.62 -0.83 4.67
N VAL A 146 9.59 -1.14 5.96
CA VAL A 146 10.51 -2.08 6.60
C VAL A 146 9.79 -3.40 6.84
N HIS A 147 10.34 -4.49 6.32
CA HIS A 147 9.81 -5.83 6.48
C HIS A 147 10.84 -6.75 7.15
N LYS A 148 10.35 -7.62 8.04
CA LYS A 148 11.20 -8.67 8.60
C LYS A 148 11.30 -9.80 7.57
N VAL A 149 12.51 -10.17 7.21
CA VAL A 149 12.76 -11.36 6.40
C VAL A 149 12.50 -12.60 7.24
N VAL A 150 11.58 -13.44 6.81
CA VAL A 150 11.16 -14.68 7.52
C VAL A 150 11.68 -15.91 6.80
N GLY A 151 11.78 -15.87 5.47
CA GLY A 151 12.15 -16.99 4.62
C GLY A 151 11.00 -17.97 4.35
N SER A 152 11.27 -18.94 3.49
CA SER A 152 10.31 -19.99 3.13
C SER A 152 10.20 -21.05 4.21
N ARG A 153 8.98 -21.52 4.48
CA ARG A 153 8.70 -22.60 5.43
C ARG A 153 8.44 -23.94 4.75
N LYS A 154 8.11 -23.93 3.46
CA LYS A 154 7.80 -25.13 2.68
C LYS A 154 8.61 -25.18 1.41
N PRO A 155 9.09 -26.36 0.97
CA PRO A 155 9.75 -26.53 -0.31
C PRO A 155 8.73 -26.33 -1.45
N PHE A 156 9.24 -26.11 -2.67
CA PHE A 156 8.44 -25.90 -3.86
C PHE A 156 7.42 -27.01 -4.12
N ALA A 157 7.82 -28.27 -3.95
CA ALA A 157 6.96 -29.43 -4.21
C ALA A 157 5.71 -29.51 -3.33
N GLU A 158 5.74 -28.92 -2.13
CA GLU A 158 4.61 -28.86 -1.20
C GLU A 158 3.70 -27.65 -1.43
N ARG A 159 4.12 -26.72 -2.29
CA ARG A 159 3.36 -25.50 -2.60
C ARG A 159 2.55 -25.68 -3.89
N LYS A 160 1.38 -25.10 -3.91
CA LYS A 160 0.51 -25.07 -5.09
C LYS A 160 -0.28 -23.77 -5.12
N ASP A 161 -0.96 -23.52 -6.23
CA ASP A 161 -1.86 -22.38 -6.38
C ASP A 161 -1.13 -21.03 -6.36
N MET A 162 -1.91 -19.95 -6.43
CA MET A 162 -1.41 -18.59 -6.42
C MET A 162 -2.42 -17.67 -5.75
N PHE A 163 -1.97 -16.51 -5.26
CA PHE A 163 -2.86 -15.58 -4.61
C PHE A 163 -2.58 -14.12 -4.92
N PHE A 164 -3.60 -13.29 -4.69
CA PHE A 164 -3.53 -11.84 -4.66
C PHE A 164 -4.18 -11.33 -3.38
N VAL A 165 -3.52 -10.40 -2.69
CA VAL A 165 -4.05 -9.76 -1.49
C VAL A 165 -4.20 -8.26 -1.68
N GLY A 166 -5.35 -7.70 -1.23
CA GLY A 166 -5.57 -6.26 -1.25
C GLY A 166 -6.84 -5.83 -0.55
N GLY A 167 -6.82 -4.65 0.09
CA GLY A 167 -8.06 -4.01 0.55
C GLY A 167 -8.84 -3.48 -0.65
N TYR A 168 -10.06 -3.95 -0.84
CA TYR A 168 -10.86 -3.61 -2.02
C TYR A 168 -11.65 -2.29 -1.91
N GLN A 169 -11.47 -1.53 -0.84
CA GLN A 169 -11.81 -0.11 -0.82
C GLN A 169 -10.81 0.74 -1.63
N HIS A 170 -9.69 0.15 -2.08
CA HIS A 170 -8.64 0.82 -2.83
C HIS A 170 -8.76 0.48 -4.32
N PRO A 171 -9.08 1.47 -5.20
CA PRO A 171 -9.37 1.22 -6.60
C PRO A 171 -8.32 0.40 -7.36
N PRO A 172 -6.98 0.61 -7.16
CA PRO A 172 -5.98 -0.22 -7.82
C PRO A 172 -6.11 -1.71 -7.56
N ASN A 173 -6.58 -2.12 -6.37
CA ASN A 173 -6.75 -3.53 -6.04
C ASN A 173 -7.99 -4.13 -6.70
N VAL A 174 -9.07 -3.34 -6.85
CA VAL A 174 -10.28 -3.77 -7.56
C VAL A 174 -9.97 -3.98 -9.04
N ASP A 175 -9.31 -3.02 -9.65
CA ASP A 175 -8.88 -3.08 -11.04
C ASP A 175 -7.95 -4.28 -11.30
N ALA A 176 -6.93 -4.46 -10.47
CA ALA A 176 -5.98 -5.56 -10.56
C ALA A 176 -6.67 -6.93 -10.49
N ALA A 177 -7.59 -7.13 -9.54
CA ALA A 177 -8.34 -8.36 -9.41
C ALA A 177 -9.22 -8.64 -10.65
N GLN A 178 -9.92 -7.63 -11.14
CA GLN A 178 -10.76 -7.76 -12.32
C GLN A 178 -9.97 -8.02 -13.59
N TRP A 179 -8.87 -7.30 -13.80
CA TRP A 179 -8.01 -7.50 -14.96
C TRP A 179 -7.38 -8.88 -14.95
N PHE A 180 -6.84 -9.31 -13.80
CA PHE A 180 -6.25 -10.65 -13.66
C PHE A 180 -7.27 -11.73 -13.98
N VAL A 181 -8.43 -11.72 -13.32
CA VAL A 181 -9.42 -12.79 -13.48
C VAL A 181 -10.04 -12.81 -14.88
N LYS A 182 -10.27 -11.64 -15.48
CA LYS A 182 -10.94 -11.56 -16.79
C LYS A 182 -10.00 -11.77 -17.99
N LYS A 183 -8.70 -11.42 -17.85
CA LYS A 183 -7.77 -11.39 -18.97
C LYS A 183 -6.60 -12.35 -18.83
N ILE A 184 -6.05 -12.54 -17.63
CA ILE A 184 -4.84 -13.34 -17.38
C ILE A 184 -5.20 -14.76 -16.97
N TRP A 185 -6.13 -14.88 -16.01
CA TRP A 185 -6.51 -16.18 -15.43
C TRP A 185 -6.97 -17.24 -16.46
N PRO A 186 -7.77 -16.92 -17.49
CA PRO A 186 -8.14 -17.88 -18.52
C PRO A 186 -6.93 -18.48 -19.25
N LEU A 187 -5.88 -17.67 -19.51
CA LEU A 187 -4.66 -18.09 -20.16
C LEU A 187 -3.86 -19.04 -19.26
N ILE A 188 -3.76 -18.72 -17.97
CA ILE A 188 -3.11 -19.60 -16.98
C ILE A 188 -3.86 -20.93 -16.85
N ARG A 189 -5.19 -20.90 -16.77
CA ARG A 189 -6.03 -22.10 -16.64
C ARG A 189 -5.93 -23.04 -17.83
N ALA A 190 -5.70 -22.51 -19.02
CA ALA A 190 -5.47 -23.33 -20.21
C ALA A 190 -4.18 -24.18 -20.09
N GLU A 191 -3.16 -23.65 -19.43
CA GLU A 191 -1.87 -24.29 -19.21
C GLU A 191 -1.80 -25.13 -17.93
N ILE A 192 -2.49 -24.69 -16.86
CA ILE A 192 -2.48 -25.31 -15.53
C ILE A 192 -3.93 -25.48 -15.05
N PRO A 193 -4.69 -26.47 -15.58
CA PRO A 193 -6.14 -26.60 -15.32
C PRO A 193 -6.53 -26.79 -13.84
N ASP A 194 -5.63 -27.43 -13.08
CA ASP A 194 -5.88 -27.77 -11.66
C ASP A 194 -5.51 -26.66 -10.69
N ALA A 195 -4.84 -25.59 -11.14
CA ALA A 195 -4.46 -24.48 -10.30
C ALA A 195 -5.67 -23.69 -9.82
N GLN A 196 -5.58 -23.17 -8.60
CA GLN A 196 -6.54 -22.25 -8.00
C GLN A 196 -5.92 -20.85 -7.80
N PHE A 197 -6.77 -19.85 -7.91
CA PHE A 197 -6.39 -18.47 -7.63
C PHE A 197 -7.15 -17.93 -6.44
N HIS A 198 -6.43 -17.54 -5.39
CA HIS A 198 -7.00 -17.04 -4.15
C HIS A 198 -7.05 -15.52 -4.14
N LEU A 199 -8.25 -14.95 -4.07
CA LEU A 199 -8.49 -13.52 -3.86
C LEU A 199 -8.75 -13.24 -2.38
N ILE A 200 -7.87 -12.46 -1.76
CA ILE A 200 -7.89 -12.19 -0.32
C ILE A 200 -8.00 -10.68 -0.07
N GLY A 201 -8.88 -10.29 0.84
CA GLY A 201 -8.94 -8.91 1.27
C GLY A 201 -10.30 -8.44 1.76
N SER A 202 -10.25 -7.37 2.54
CA SER A 202 -11.43 -6.77 3.15
C SER A 202 -12.18 -5.82 2.22
N LYS A 203 -13.42 -5.50 2.60
CA LYS A 203 -14.25 -4.45 1.97
C LYS A 203 -14.45 -4.64 0.46
N ALA A 204 -14.61 -5.89 0.03
CA ALA A 204 -14.83 -6.20 -1.37
C ALA A 204 -16.15 -5.62 -1.89
N THR A 205 -16.06 -5.04 -3.08
CA THR A 205 -17.23 -4.63 -3.87
C THR A 205 -17.93 -5.85 -4.42
N GLU A 206 -19.19 -5.70 -4.84
CA GLU A 206 -19.94 -6.78 -5.50
C GLU A 206 -19.21 -7.28 -6.74
N SER A 207 -18.60 -6.37 -7.51
CA SER A 207 -17.84 -6.70 -8.72
C SER A 207 -16.60 -7.57 -8.45
N VAL A 208 -16.01 -7.51 -7.25
CA VAL A 208 -14.91 -8.38 -6.82
C VAL A 208 -15.43 -9.72 -6.30
N ARG A 209 -16.54 -9.71 -5.54
CA ARG A 209 -17.17 -10.95 -5.04
C ARG A 209 -17.65 -11.85 -6.19
N ALA A 210 -18.20 -11.24 -7.24
CA ALA A 210 -18.64 -11.92 -8.44
C ALA A 210 -17.52 -12.57 -9.27
N LEU A 211 -16.24 -12.33 -8.93
CA LEU A 211 -15.11 -13.02 -9.56
C LEU A 211 -14.94 -14.47 -9.05
N HIS A 212 -15.60 -14.85 -7.97
CA HIS A 212 -15.58 -16.22 -7.45
C HIS A 212 -16.12 -17.22 -8.48
N GLY A 213 -15.44 -18.34 -8.64
CA GLY A 213 -15.80 -19.40 -9.59
C GLY A 213 -14.68 -19.66 -10.61
N ASN A 214 -14.82 -20.71 -11.41
CA ASN A 214 -13.85 -21.10 -12.43
C ASN A 214 -12.39 -21.18 -11.89
N GLY A 215 -12.21 -21.78 -10.69
CA GLY A 215 -10.91 -21.89 -10.03
C GLY A 215 -10.44 -20.64 -9.31
N VAL A 216 -11.24 -19.57 -9.27
CA VAL A 216 -11.01 -18.39 -8.44
C VAL A 216 -11.76 -18.56 -7.11
N LEU A 217 -11.04 -18.45 -6.00
CA LEU A 217 -11.56 -18.54 -4.65
C LEU A 217 -11.47 -17.19 -3.94
N PHE A 218 -12.63 -16.55 -3.74
CA PHE A 218 -12.71 -15.32 -2.96
C PHE A 218 -12.88 -15.62 -1.47
N HIS A 219 -11.92 -15.18 -0.62
CA HIS A 219 -11.90 -15.46 0.82
C HIS A 219 -12.39 -14.30 1.68
N GLY A 220 -12.41 -13.07 1.14
CA GLY A 220 -12.71 -11.90 1.96
C GLY A 220 -11.56 -11.54 2.92
N PHE A 221 -11.91 -10.96 4.06
CA PHE A 221 -10.94 -10.67 5.12
C PHE A 221 -10.49 -11.96 5.81
N VAL A 222 -9.20 -12.08 6.04
CA VAL A 222 -8.59 -13.17 6.81
C VAL A 222 -7.75 -12.59 7.95
N GLU A 223 -7.71 -13.25 9.09
CA GLU A 223 -6.93 -12.79 10.25
C GLU A 223 -5.43 -12.94 10.03
N SER A 224 -5.01 -13.96 9.29
CA SER A 224 -3.61 -14.22 8.96
C SER A 224 -3.45 -14.57 7.49
N LEU A 225 -2.40 -14.05 6.85
CA LEU A 225 -1.99 -14.41 5.50
C LEU A 225 -1.04 -15.61 5.46
N GLU A 226 -0.59 -16.09 6.61
CA GLU A 226 0.43 -17.16 6.69
C GLU A 226 0.10 -18.40 5.87
N PRO A 227 -1.14 -18.94 5.87
CA PRO A 227 -1.46 -20.13 5.07
C PRO A 227 -1.14 -19.92 3.57
N TRP A 228 -1.52 -18.79 3.00
CA TRP A 228 -1.27 -18.52 1.57
C TRP A 228 0.18 -18.15 1.28
N LEU A 229 0.87 -17.50 2.21
CA LEU A 229 2.31 -17.21 2.10
C LEU A 229 3.15 -18.48 2.16
N ASP A 230 2.71 -19.49 2.91
CA ASP A 230 3.42 -20.74 3.06
C ASP A 230 2.97 -21.80 2.03
N ASP A 231 1.70 -21.83 1.62
CA ASP A 231 1.11 -22.89 0.79
C ASP A 231 1.01 -22.51 -0.69
N CYS A 232 0.84 -21.22 -1.04
CA CYS A 232 0.82 -20.82 -2.44
C CYS A 232 2.24 -20.83 -3.04
N ARG A 233 2.34 -21.35 -4.27
CA ARG A 233 3.60 -21.42 -5.00
C ARG A 233 4.14 -20.04 -5.34
N LEU A 234 3.26 -19.12 -5.69
CA LEU A 234 3.62 -17.74 -6.02
C LEU A 234 2.51 -16.74 -5.65
N ALA A 235 2.89 -15.46 -5.55
CA ALA A 235 1.96 -14.36 -5.47
C ALA A 235 1.93 -13.57 -6.80
N VAL A 236 0.82 -12.90 -7.06
CA VAL A 236 0.71 -12.00 -8.21
C VAL A 236 0.42 -10.56 -7.77
N ALA A 237 0.96 -9.60 -8.49
CA ALA A 237 0.71 -8.18 -8.26
C ALA A 237 0.37 -7.45 -9.58
N PRO A 238 -0.83 -7.70 -10.16
CA PRO A 238 -1.20 -7.20 -11.47
C PRO A 238 -1.79 -5.79 -11.43
N LEU A 239 -1.12 -4.84 -10.77
CA LEU A 239 -1.61 -3.48 -10.63
C LEU A 239 -1.28 -2.66 -11.88
N ARG A 240 -2.30 -2.08 -12.52
CA ARG A 240 -2.14 -1.26 -13.71
C ARG A 240 -1.91 0.21 -13.40
N PHE A 241 -2.28 0.66 -12.21
CA PHE A 241 -1.99 1.99 -11.69
C PHE A 241 -1.79 1.96 -10.16
N GLY A 242 -1.16 2.99 -9.63
CA GLY A 242 -0.86 3.12 -8.21
C GLY A 242 0.27 4.11 -7.97
N ALA A 243 0.58 4.34 -6.71
CA ALA A 243 1.76 5.05 -6.24
C ALA A 243 2.34 4.33 -5.01
N GLY A 244 3.50 4.73 -4.55
CA GLY A 244 4.15 4.15 -3.38
C GLY A 244 4.63 2.71 -3.55
N ILE A 245 5.18 2.16 -2.49
CA ILE A 245 5.67 0.79 -2.43
C ILE A 245 4.52 -0.18 -2.14
N LYS A 246 4.48 -1.27 -2.90
CA LYS A 246 3.43 -2.29 -2.77
C LYS A 246 3.79 -3.32 -1.69
N GLY A 247 3.38 -3.05 -0.46
CA GLY A 247 3.67 -3.91 0.70
C GLY A 247 3.34 -5.39 0.51
N LYS A 248 2.35 -5.72 -0.34
CA LYS A 248 2.03 -7.11 -0.68
C LYS A 248 3.17 -7.84 -1.38
N VAL A 249 3.92 -7.16 -2.24
CA VAL A 249 5.10 -7.70 -2.91
C VAL A 249 6.19 -7.95 -1.87
N ASN A 250 6.49 -6.95 -1.04
CA ASN A 250 7.49 -7.08 0.03
C ASN A 250 7.16 -8.22 1.01
N ILE A 251 5.88 -8.39 1.38
CA ILE A 251 5.45 -9.47 2.28
C ILE A 251 5.72 -10.84 1.64
N SER A 252 5.36 -11.05 0.37
CA SER A 252 5.64 -12.29 -0.32
C SER A 252 7.13 -12.56 -0.43
N MET A 253 7.93 -11.58 -0.87
CA MET A 253 9.38 -11.69 -0.96
C MET A 253 10.04 -11.98 0.40
N SER A 254 9.52 -11.38 1.49
CA SER A 254 10.04 -11.62 2.85
C SER A 254 9.85 -13.06 3.34
N ARG A 255 8.93 -13.80 2.72
CA ARG A 255 8.67 -15.23 2.94
C ARG A 255 9.32 -16.14 1.91
N GLY A 256 10.21 -15.62 1.06
CA GLY A 256 10.81 -16.38 -0.04
C GLY A 256 9.76 -16.89 -1.02
N GLN A 257 8.63 -16.19 -1.15
CA GLN A 257 7.60 -16.53 -2.11
C GLN A 257 7.80 -15.70 -3.37
N PRO A 258 7.98 -16.35 -4.53
CA PRO A 258 8.19 -15.66 -5.79
C PRO A 258 6.96 -14.85 -6.21
N VAL A 259 7.21 -13.79 -6.98
CA VAL A 259 6.16 -12.85 -7.38
C VAL A 259 6.24 -12.57 -8.89
N VAL A 260 5.08 -12.59 -9.54
CA VAL A 260 4.91 -11.97 -10.87
C VAL A 260 4.16 -10.66 -10.69
N ALA A 261 4.70 -9.57 -11.24
CA ALA A 261 4.20 -8.23 -11.03
C ALA A 261 4.17 -7.39 -12.31
N THR A 262 3.39 -6.34 -12.33
CA THR A 262 3.45 -5.31 -13.39
C THR A 262 4.57 -4.30 -13.10
N PRO A 263 5.03 -3.51 -14.10
CA PRO A 263 5.94 -2.41 -13.88
C PRO A 263 5.47 -1.43 -12.78
N CYS A 264 4.18 -1.11 -12.77
CA CYS A 264 3.57 -0.28 -11.71
C CYS A 264 3.69 -0.91 -10.32
N ALA A 265 3.61 -2.23 -10.22
CA ALA A 265 3.66 -2.92 -8.93
C ALA A 265 5.07 -2.98 -8.33
N VAL A 266 6.12 -2.94 -9.15
CA VAL A 266 7.53 -2.96 -8.70
C VAL A 266 8.16 -1.58 -8.64
N GLU A 267 7.44 -0.55 -9.08
CA GLU A 267 7.96 0.81 -9.12
C GLU A 267 8.49 1.27 -7.75
N GLY A 268 9.72 1.77 -7.75
CA GLY A 268 10.39 2.28 -6.54
C GLY A 268 10.89 1.22 -5.57
N MET A 269 10.71 -0.06 -5.88
CA MET A 269 11.31 -1.16 -5.13
C MET A 269 12.78 -1.34 -5.53
N PHE A 270 13.58 -1.83 -4.60
CA PHE A 270 15.00 -2.17 -4.87
C PHE A 270 15.13 -3.64 -5.34
N ALA A 271 14.18 -4.09 -6.15
CA ALA A 271 14.16 -5.44 -6.73
C ALA A 271 14.58 -5.35 -8.21
N GLU A 272 15.44 -6.26 -8.66
CA GLU A 272 15.92 -6.33 -10.03
C GLU A 272 15.02 -7.25 -10.85
N PRO A 273 14.32 -6.73 -11.88
CA PRO A 273 13.48 -7.54 -12.74
C PRO A 273 14.27 -8.69 -13.41
N GLY A 274 13.67 -9.89 -13.41
CA GLY A 274 14.28 -11.09 -13.96
C GLY A 274 15.23 -11.83 -13.01
N ARG A 275 15.65 -11.21 -11.92
CA ARG A 275 16.48 -11.84 -10.87
C ARG A 275 15.71 -12.02 -9.57
N ASP A 276 15.13 -10.94 -9.05
CA ASP A 276 14.45 -10.93 -7.76
C ASP A 276 12.94 -11.05 -7.87
N ILE A 277 12.40 -10.69 -9.05
CA ILE A 277 10.98 -10.64 -9.34
C ILE A 277 10.74 -10.73 -10.86
N LEU A 278 9.70 -11.41 -11.29
CA LEU A 278 9.30 -11.42 -12.70
C LEU A 278 8.33 -10.25 -12.97
N VAL A 279 8.58 -9.54 -14.09
CA VAL A 279 7.81 -8.35 -14.46
C VAL A 279 7.22 -8.52 -15.85
N ALA A 280 5.91 -8.30 -15.98
CA ALA A 280 5.20 -8.36 -17.24
C ALA A 280 4.09 -7.30 -17.30
N GLU A 281 3.84 -6.75 -18.48
CA GLU A 281 2.88 -5.66 -18.70
C GLU A 281 1.62 -6.13 -19.42
N SER A 282 1.76 -6.97 -20.47
CA SER A 282 0.61 -7.53 -21.19
C SER A 282 -0.01 -8.70 -20.41
N ALA A 283 -1.27 -9.02 -20.69
CA ALA A 283 -1.94 -10.15 -20.07
C ALA A 283 -1.30 -11.48 -20.48
N GLU A 284 -0.89 -11.59 -21.73
CA GLU A 284 -0.24 -12.75 -22.33
C GLU A 284 1.12 -12.99 -21.71
N ASP A 285 1.95 -11.95 -21.60
CA ASP A 285 3.27 -12.05 -20.98
C ASP A 285 3.15 -12.38 -19.49
N PHE A 286 2.20 -11.74 -18.80
CA PHE A 286 1.96 -12.00 -17.38
C PHE A 286 1.55 -13.45 -17.14
N ALA A 287 0.64 -13.99 -17.96
CA ALA A 287 0.24 -15.40 -17.88
C ALA A 287 1.42 -16.33 -18.15
N ARG A 288 2.25 -16.03 -19.15
CA ARG A 288 3.44 -16.82 -19.49
C ARG A 288 4.44 -16.86 -18.33
N GLU A 289 4.72 -15.71 -17.70
CA GLU A 289 5.63 -15.65 -16.56
C GLU A 289 5.07 -16.36 -15.32
N VAL A 290 3.75 -16.31 -15.09
CA VAL A 290 3.11 -17.09 -14.03
C VAL A 290 3.25 -18.58 -14.28
N VAL A 291 2.97 -19.07 -15.51
CA VAL A 291 3.08 -20.49 -15.86
C VAL A 291 4.52 -20.97 -15.74
N ARG A 292 5.47 -20.16 -16.21
CA ARG A 292 6.91 -20.44 -16.11
C ARG A 292 7.33 -20.61 -14.65
N LEU A 293 7.02 -19.62 -13.80
CA LEU A 293 7.36 -19.62 -12.37
C LEU A 293 6.63 -20.75 -11.60
N TYR A 294 5.43 -21.12 -12.05
CA TYR A 294 4.65 -22.19 -11.43
C TYR A 294 5.24 -23.59 -11.69
N ARG A 295 5.92 -23.79 -12.83
CA ARG A 295 6.46 -25.09 -13.27
C ARG A 295 7.95 -25.29 -12.93
N ASP A 296 8.70 -24.22 -12.80
CA ASP A 296 10.16 -24.24 -12.68
C ASP A 296 10.58 -23.96 -11.22
N GLU A 297 11.16 -24.99 -10.58
CA GLU A 297 11.63 -24.91 -9.19
C GLU A 297 12.93 -24.12 -9.06
N GLU A 298 13.74 -24.08 -10.12
CA GLU A 298 15.05 -23.42 -10.10
C GLU A 298 14.96 -21.91 -10.37
N LEU A 299 13.82 -21.47 -10.89
CA LEU A 299 13.55 -20.06 -11.18
C LEU A 299 13.06 -19.31 -9.96
#